data_104df954f6f9c1988aee7753e2b6d6c7
#
_entry.id   104df954f6f9c1988aee7753e2b6d6c7
#
_cell.length_a   1.000
_cell.length_b   1.000
_cell.length_c   1.000
_cell.angle_alpha   90.00
_cell.angle_beta   90.00
_cell.angle_gamma   90.00
#
_symmetry.space_group_name_H-M   'P 1'
#
loop_
_entity.id
_entity.type
_entity.pdbx_description
1 polymer ?
#
loop_
_entity_poly.entity_id
_entity_poly.type
_entity_poly.pdbx_seq_one_letter_code
_entity_poly.pdbx_strand_id
1 'polypeptide(L)'
;MNNIPQSMGNDPDLMTDTLALNSHSWHRSLKAVALLYHWQLITHAGALIHFLRIHQEWSNQQHYQVDDNLLAQLIKAWPTNDLGPRIWACLHIGPYGLIARVLMLLGHKLAILLRSDVFEAQGQIYRKQFRLSFGREATEDELIFIRADQGNPLLKLKEALRKNYDLIFFIDGQLSAGPASKGWVPVRLHGSELLLREGIAILSYWTRIPIRTAIMTIVDGQITLRCGEDGRYVNSKSDYQPALQHILDLVGDLAAEELIQWECLPAVFDHELLIKQKQMPLQNLWLPFVVQGKRMLFDLATGRSVVIGTKEFEIACQKFRKIWLNV
;
A
#
# COMPACT_ATOMS: atom_id res chain seq x y z
N MET A 1 34.68 2.46 8.17
CA MET A 1 35.03 2.19 6.77
C MET A 1 34.15 1.09 6.32
N ASN A 2 33.00 1.44 5.75
CA ASN A 2 31.95 0.49 5.36
C ASN A 2 32.09 0.17 3.88
N ASN A 3 32.35 -1.11 3.61
CA ASN A 3 32.40 -1.65 2.27
C ASN A 3 31.00 -1.57 1.63
N ILE A 4 30.85 -0.66 0.69
CA ILE A 4 29.80 -0.70 -0.33
C ILE A 4 30.13 -1.91 -1.23
N PRO A 5 29.21 -2.84 -1.49
CA PRO A 5 29.47 -3.92 -2.44
C PRO A 5 29.66 -3.30 -3.83
N GLN A 6 30.87 -3.42 -4.34
CA GLN A 6 31.20 -3.08 -5.73
C GLN A 6 30.41 -3.97 -6.68
N SER A 7 29.81 -3.34 -7.66
CA SER A 7 29.40 -3.82 -8.99
C SER A 7 29.15 -5.32 -9.10
N MET A 8 27.87 -5.73 -9.07
CA MET A 8 27.45 -6.99 -9.71
C MET A 8 27.82 -6.90 -11.19
N GLY A 9 28.68 -7.81 -11.61
CA GLY A 9 29.16 -7.92 -12.98
C GLY A 9 28.01 -8.11 -13.96
N ASN A 10 28.16 -7.52 -15.13
CA ASN A 10 27.28 -7.65 -16.30
C ASN A 10 27.34 -9.07 -16.87
N ASP A 11 26.83 -10.06 -16.16
CA ASP A 11 26.63 -11.41 -16.69
C ASP A 11 25.21 -11.51 -17.25
N PRO A 12 25.03 -11.60 -18.57
CA PRO A 12 23.70 -11.66 -19.19
C PRO A 12 22.88 -12.89 -18.78
N ASP A 13 23.50 -13.95 -18.30
CA ASP A 13 22.81 -15.16 -17.83
C ASP A 13 22.24 -15.01 -16.41
N LEU A 14 22.82 -14.13 -15.57
CA LEU A 14 22.29 -13.82 -14.24
C LEU A 14 20.93 -13.08 -14.28
N MET A 15 20.58 -12.43 -15.39
CA MET A 15 19.31 -11.70 -15.52
C MET A 15 18.10 -12.58 -15.80
N THR A 16 18.26 -13.82 -16.25
CA THR A 16 17.13 -14.78 -16.35
C THR A 16 16.67 -15.24 -14.99
N ASP A 17 17.58 -15.29 -14.01
CA ASP A 17 17.24 -15.63 -12.61
C ASP A 17 16.78 -14.41 -11.81
N THR A 18 17.23 -13.19 -12.16
CA THR A 18 16.85 -11.95 -11.41
C THR A 18 15.48 -11.41 -11.81
N LEU A 19 15.04 -11.57 -13.06
CA LEU A 19 13.67 -11.30 -13.48
C LEU A 19 12.93 -12.63 -13.51
N ALA A 20 12.49 -13.09 -12.36
CA ALA A 20 11.59 -14.24 -12.29
C ALA A 20 10.26 -13.87 -12.95
N LEU A 21 10.22 -13.87 -14.31
CA LEU A 21 9.05 -13.54 -15.14
C LEU A 21 7.83 -14.43 -14.81
N ASN A 22 8.04 -15.49 -14.06
CA ASN A 22 7.03 -16.39 -13.50
C ASN A 22 6.65 -16.01 -12.05
N SER A 23 7.28 -14.98 -11.46
CA SER A 23 6.97 -14.59 -10.08
C SER A 23 5.64 -13.86 -9.98
N HIS A 24 4.94 -14.12 -8.90
CA HIS A 24 3.75 -13.35 -8.53
C HIS A 24 4.08 -11.84 -8.39
N SER A 25 5.26 -11.53 -7.89
CA SER A 25 5.76 -10.15 -7.76
C SER A 25 5.85 -9.44 -9.11
N TRP A 26 6.40 -10.09 -10.15
CA TRP A 26 6.48 -9.50 -11.49
C TRP A 26 5.10 -9.15 -12.06
N HIS A 27 4.15 -10.08 -11.98
CA HIS A 27 2.78 -9.84 -12.44
C HIS A 27 2.11 -8.69 -11.69
N ARG A 28 2.34 -8.58 -10.38
CA ARG A 28 1.87 -7.45 -9.58
C ARG A 28 2.50 -6.13 -10.04
N SER A 29 3.81 -6.12 -10.34
CA SER A 29 4.50 -4.94 -10.84
C SER A 29 3.93 -4.45 -12.17
N LEU A 30 3.63 -5.36 -13.09
CA LEU A 30 2.99 -5.02 -14.37
C LEU A 30 1.65 -4.31 -14.16
N LYS A 31 0.81 -4.83 -13.27
CA LYS A 31 -0.50 -4.25 -12.95
C LYS A 31 -0.39 -2.89 -12.27
N ALA A 32 0.51 -2.75 -11.30
CA ALA A 32 0.73 -1.49 -10.59
C ALA A 32 1.17 -0.38 -11.54
N VAL A 33 2.16 -0.67 -12.40
CA VAL A 33 2.66 0.32 -13.37
C VAL A 33 1.64 0.62 -14.45
N ALA A 34 0.88 -0.37 -14.92
CA ALA A 34 -0.21 -0.15 -15.85
C ALA A 34 -1.28 0.78 -15.26
N LEU A 35 -1.61 0.63 -13.97
CA LEU A 35 -2.56 1.52 -13.30
C LEU A 35 -2.05 2.96 -13.24
N LEU A 36 -0.80 3.20 -12.84
CA LEU A 36 -0.20 4.54 -12.83
C LEU A 36 -0.19 5.16 -14.23
N TYR A 37 0.04 4.34 -15.26
CA TYR A 37 -0.07 4.78 -16.64
C TYR A 37 -1.52 5.17 -17.02
N HIS A 38 -2.52 4.38 -16.62
CA HIS A 38 -3.93 4.69 -16.82
C HIS A 38 -4.37 5.97 -16.10
N TRP A 39 -3.78 6.25 -14.95
CA TRP A 39 -3.99 7.49 -14.21
C TRP A 39 -3.21 8.68 -14.77
N GLN A 40 -2.44 8.48 -15.86
CA GLN A 40 -1.62 9.51 -16.51
C GLN A 40 -0.50 10.07 -15.62
N LEU A 41 -0.12 9.35 -14.58
CA LEU A 41 1.01 9.68 -13.70
C LEU A 41 2.35 9.29 -14.35
N ILE A 42 2.33 8.38 -15.32
CA ILE A 42 3.46 7.96 -16.13
C ILE A 42 3.09 8.18 -17.60
N THR A 43 3.89 8.94 -18.33
CA THR A 43 3.52 9.38 -19.68
C THR A 43 4.42 8.86 -20.80
N HIS A 44 5.58 8.26 -20.49
CA HIS A 44 6.52 7.78 -21.50
C HIS A 44 7.14 6.42 -21.16
N ALA A 45 7.56 5.69 -22.18
CA ALA A 45 8.02 4.31 -22.06
C ALA A 45 9.26 4.13 -21.15
N GLY A 46 10.19 5.08 -21.12
CA GLY A 46 11.35 5.02 -20.23
C GLY A 46 10.94 5.04 -18.74
N ALA A 47 9.99 5.89 -18.39
CA ALA A 47 9.45 5.93 -17.04
C ALA A 47 8.76 4.63 -16.64
N LEU A 48 8.05 3.94 -17.55
CA LEU A 48 7.43 2.65 -17.26
C LEU A 48 8.44 1.61 -16.75
N ILE A 49 9.60 1.51 -17.42
CA ILE A 49 10.66 0.58 -17.00
C ILE A 49 11.26 0.97 -15.64
N HIS A 50 11.48 2.27 -15.43
CA HIS A 50 11.93 2.80 -14.16
C HIS A 50 10.97 2.42 -13.01
N PHE A 51 9.67 2.67 -13.18
CA PHE A 51 8.67 2.32 -12.16
C PHE A 51 8.50 0.81 -11.95
N LEU A 52 8.69 -0.02 -12.98
CA LEU A 52 8.74 -1.47 -12.82
C LEU A 52 9.88 -1.91 -11.89
N ARG A 53 11.07 -1.30 -12.03
CA ARG A 53 12.21 -1.56 -11.13
C ARG A 53 11.90 -1.13 -9.70
N ILE A 54 11.45 0.11 -9.52
CA ILE A 54 11.08 0.62 -8.19
C ILE A 54 10.08 -0.30 -7.51
N HIS A 55 9.00 -0.69 -8.21
CA HIS A 55 7.99 -1.57 -7.62
C HIS A 55 8.54 -2.95 -7.28
N GLN A 56 9.41 -3.53 -8.12
CA GLN A 56 10.04 -4.81 -7.81
C GLN A 56 10.97 -4.73 -6.61
N GLU A 57 11.83 -3.72 -6.56
CA GLU A 57 12.71 -3.47 -5.43
C GLU A 57 11.91 -3.27 -4.15
N TRP A 58 10.87 -2.44 -4.22
CA TRP A 58 9.94 -2.20 -3.12
C TRP A 58 9.28 -3.50 -2.65
N SER A 59 8.72 -4.30 -3.55
CA SER A 59 8.02 -5.55 -3.23
C SER A 59 8.92 -6.62 -2.59
N ASN A 60 10.23 -6.54 -2.78
CA ASN A 60 11.22 -7.47 -2.24
C ASN A 60 11.85 -6.99 -0.92
N GLN A 61 11.60 -5.75 -0.49
CA GLN A 61 12.16 -5.20 0.75
C GLN A 61 11.36 -5.61 1.99
N GLN A 62 12.06 -5.69 3.11
CA GLN A 62 11.41 -5.83 4.42
C GLN A 62 11.11 -4.43 4.97
N HIS A 63 9.91 -3.94 4.70
CA HIS A 63 9.47 -2.56 4.97
C HIS A 63 9.40 -2.16 6.46
N TYR A 64 9.83 -3.03 7.36
CA TYR A 64 9.73 -2.81 8.81
C TYR A 64 11.10 -2.57 9.47
N GLN A 65 12.19 -2.64 8.72
CA GLN A 65 13.54 -2.41 9.25
C GLN A 65 14.01 -1.00 8.89
N VAL A 66 14.04 -0.15 9.88
CA VAL A 66 14.64 1.20 9.78
C VAL A 66 15.70 1.33 10.85
N ASP A 67 16.72 2.14 10.57
CA ASP A 67 17.70 2.50 11.57
C ASP A 67 17.10 3.44 12.65
N ASP A 68 17.74 3.49 13.80
CA ASP A 68 17.24 4.26 14.93
C ASP A 68 17.26 5.78 14.67
N ASN A 69 18.14 6.27 13.81
CA ASN A 69 18.21 7.69 13.44
C ASN A 69 16.98 8.09 12.62
N LEU A 70 16.59 7.28 11.65
CA LEU A 70 15.41 7.51 10.85
C LEU A 70 14.12 7.43 11.69
N LEU A 71 14.08 6.47 12.62
CA LEU A 71 12.97 6.36 13.57
C LEU A 71 12.85 7.59 14.47
N ALA A 72 13.98 8.12 14.96
CA ALA A 72 14.01 9.35 15.75
C ALA A 72 13.53 10.58 14.96
N GLN A 73 13.87 10.66 13.67
CA GLN A 73 13.36 11.72 12.79
C GLN A 73 11.82 11.62 12.61
N LEU A 74 11.30 10.40 12.43
CA LEU A 74 9.85 10.18 12.33
C LEU A 74 9.10 10.57 13.61
N ILE A 75 9.62 10.20 14.77
CA ILE A 75 9.06 10.58 16.07
C ILE A 75 9.01 12.11 16.20
N LYS A 76 10.09 12.79 15.82
CA LYS A 76 10.16 14.26 15.86
C LYS A 76 9.19 14.92 14.85
N ALA A 77 8.99 14.31 13.69
CA ALA A 77 8.10 14.80 12.65
C ALA A 77 6.62 14.51 12.93
N TRP A 78 6.31 13.67 13.93
CA TRP A 78 4.93 13.33 14.24
C TRP A 78 4.17 14.56 14.78
N PRO A 79 3.00 14.91 14.17
CA PRO A 79 2.41 16.24 14.37
C PRO A 79 1.74 16.47 15.73
N THR A 80 1.63 15.45 16.56
CA THR A 80 0.91 15.60 17.83
C THR A 80 1.45 14.69 18.92
N ASN A 81 1.67 15.28 20.10
CA ASN A 81 2.06 14.60 21.33
C ASN A 81 0.88 14.41 22.30
N ASP A 82 -0.35 14.80 21.92
CA ASP A 82 -1.49 14.61 22.78
C ASP A 82 -1.79 13.12 22.96
N LEU A 83 -1.85 12.67 24.18
CA LEU A 83 -2.31 11.35 24.55
C LEU A 83 -3.82 11.35 24.68
N GLY A 84 -4.52 10.89 23.67
CA GLY A 84 -5.99 10.76 23.67
C GLY A 84 -6.41 9.75 22.63
N PRO A 85 -7.57 9.12 22.78
CA PRO A 85 -8.01 8.12 21.83
C PRO A 85 -8.20 8.73 20.45
N ARG A 86 -7.57 8.14 19.43
CA ARG A 86 -7.64 8.58 18.03
C ARG A 86 -8.01 7.42 17.13
N ILE A 87 -8.56 7.76 15.97
CA ILE A 87 -8.88 6.83 14.91
C ILE A 87 -7.94 7.14 13.74
N TRP A 88 -6.95 6.28 13.53
CA TRP A 88 -5.99 6.40 12.44
C TRP A 88 -6.45 5.60 11.22
N ALA A 89 -6.72 6.30 10.13
CA ALA A 89 -6.89 5.71 8.81
C ALA A 89 -5.51 5.59 8.16
N CYS A 90 -5.04 4.38 8.01
CA CYS A 90 -3.78 4.05 7.36
C CYS A 90 -4.04 3.34 6.04
N LEU A 91 -3.05 3.34 5.17
CA LEU A 91 -3.04 2.58 3.92
C LEU A 91 -1.76 1.76 3.85
N HIS A 92 -1.78 0.68 3.06
CA HIS A 92 -0.59 -0.15 2.81
C HIS A 92 0.37 0.54 1.81
N ILE A 93 0.70 1.83 2.08
CA ILE A 93 1.61 2.64 1.29
C ILE A 93 2.91 2.81 2.06
N GLY A 94 4.04 2.56 1.38
CA GLY A 94 5.36 2.75 1.96
C GLY A 94 5.60 1.89 3.21
N PRO A 95 6.43 2.33 4.14
CA PRO A 95 6.74 1.58 5.36
C PRO A 95 5.62 1.71 6.42
N TYR A 96 4.38 1.46 6.01
CA TYR A 96 3.17 1.64 6.83
C TYR A 96 3.23 0.92 8.20
N GLY A 97 3.96 -0.18 8.29
CA GLY A 97 4.14 -0.90 9.56
C GLY A 97 4.85 -0.08 10.63
N LEU A 98 5.61 0.97 10.26
CA LEU A 98 6.28 1.85 11.21
C LEU A 98 5.33 2.80 11.92
N ILE A 99 4.15 3.07 11.37
CA ILE A 99 3.14 3.93 12.00
C ILE A 99 2.83 3.44 13.43
N ALA A 100 2.58 2.14 13.58
CA ALA A 100 2.34 1.56 14.88
C ALA A 100 3.56 1.70 15.82
N ARG A 101 4.78 1.48 15.31
CA ARG A 101 6.02 1.59 16.10
C ARG A 101 6.24 3.02 16.60
N VAL A 102 6.03 4.01 15.75
CA VAL A 102 6.14 5.43 16.13
C VAL A 102 5.13 5.78 17.21
N LEU A 103 3.86 5.40 17.04
CA LEU A 103 2.82 5.65 18.03
C LEU A 103 3.13 4.98 19.38
N MET A 104 3.62 3.74 19.38
CA MET A 104 4.05 3.06 20.61
C MET A 104 5.19 3.81 21.30
N LEU A 105 6.19 4.29 20.56
CA LEU A 105 7.32 5.05 21.11
C LEU A 105 6.89 6.43 21.64
N LEU A 106 5.82 7.01 21.11
CA LEU A 106 5.18 8.21 21.64
C LEU A 106 4.30 7.94 22.88
N GLY A 107 4.21 6.68 23.34
CA GLY A 107 3.46 6.30 24.53
C GLY A 107 1.98 6.03 24.30
N HIS A 108 1.53 5.87 23.05
CA HIS A 108 0.15 5.56 22.73
C HIS A 108 -0.16 4.07 23.00
N LYS A 109 -1.32 3.79 23.59
CA LYS A 109 -1.91 2.46 23.65
C LYS A 109 -2.55 2.14 22.31
N LEU A 110 -2.27 0.99 21.72
CA LEU A 110 -2.75 0.69 20.38
C LEU A 110 -3.76 -0.47 20.34
N ALA A 111 -4.83 -0.30 19.59
CA ALA A 111 -5.71 -1.36 19.15
C ALA A 111 -5.68 -1.47 17.63
N ILE A 112 -5.18 -2.58 17.10
CA ILE A 112 -4.98 -2.79 15.67
C ILE A 112 -6.06 -3.74 15.15
N LEU A 113 -6.79 -3.31 14.12
CA LEU A 113 -7.81 -4.13 13.46
C LEU A 113 -7.15 -5.02 12.40
N LEU A 114 -7.23 -6.34 12.57
CA LEU A 114 -6.69 -7.33 11.63
C LEU A 114 -7.74 -8.37 11.25
N ARG A 115 -7.68 -8.89 10.04
CA ARG A 115 -8.46 -10.06 9.64
C ARG A 115 -7.85 -11.33 10.23
N SER A 116 -8.66 -12.37 10.44
CA SER A 116 -8.19 -13.63 11.04
C SER A 116 -7.14 -14.34 10.20
N ASP A 117 -7.23 -14.27 8.87
CA ASP A 117 -6.29 -14.91 7.95
C ASP A 117 -4.87 -14.30 7.97
N VAL A 118 -4.74 -13.03 8.34
CA VAL A 118 -3.44 -12.34 8.45
C VAL A 118 -3.00 -12.12 9.89
N PHE A 119 -3.87 -12.42 10.85
CA PHE A 119 -3.67 -12.12 12.27
C PHE A 119 -2.36 -12.69 12.84
N GLU A 120 -2.06 -13.95 12.56
CA GLU A 120 -0.88 -14.60 13.15
C GLU A 120 0.41 -13.96 12.62
N ALA A 121 0.50 -13.74 11.30
CA ALA A 121 1.68 -13.16 10.69
C ALA A 121 1.85 -11.68 11.09
N GLN A 122 0.84 -10.86 10.89
CA GLN A 122 0.90 -9.42 11.17
C GLN A 122 1.00 -9.12 12.67
N GLY A 123 0.26 -9.83 13.49
CA GLY A 123 0.32 -9.68 14.94
C GLY A 123 1.73 -9.94 15.49
N GLN A 124 2.45 -10.94 14.96
CA GLN A 124 3.84 -11.22 15.35
C GLN A 124 4.80 -10.09 14.93
N ILE A 125 4.58 -9.47 13.77
CA ILE A 125 5.38 -8.32 13.34
C ILE A 125 5.24 -7.17 14.34
N TYR A 126 4.03 -6.78 14.73
CA TYR A 126 3.80 -5.70 15.70
C TYR A 126 4.37 -6.01 17.07
N ARG A 127 4.21 -7.26 17.57
CA ARG A 127 4.84 -7.69 18.83
C ARG A 127 6.36 -7.63 18.77
N LYS A 128 6.97 -8.05 17.64
CA LYS A 128 8.41 -7.95 17.42
C LYS A 128 8.87 -6.49 17.45
N GLN A 129 8.14 -5.59 16.80
CA GLN A 129 8.44 -4.16 16.82
C GLN A 129 8.38 -3.59 18.23
N PHE A 130 7.39 -3.98 19.03
CA PHE A 130 7.29 -3.58 20.43
C PHE A 130 8.50 -4.07 21.23
N ARG A 131 8.87 -5.36 21.10
CA ARG A 131 10.08 -5.90 21.76
C ARG A 131 11.36 -5.18 21.38
N LEU A 132 11.53 -4.86 20.10
CA LEU A 132 12.69 -4.10 19.61
C LEU A 132 12.76 -2.68 20.19
N SER A 133 11.61 -2.08 20.47
CA SER A 133 11.52 -0.71 21.00
C SER A 133 11.68 -0.64 22.53
N PHE A 134 11.19 -1.66 23.27
CA PHE A 134 11.09 -1.61 24.74
C PHE A 134 11.86 -2.72 25.46
N GLY A 135 12.49 -3.65 24.75
CA GLY A 135 13.22 -4.78 25.33
C GLY A 135 12.37 -5.83 26.06
N ARG A 136 11.02 -5.76 25.93
CA ARG A 136 10.06 -6.65 26.59
C ARG A 136 8.83 -6.88 25.73
N GLU A 137 7.99 -7.84 26.13
CA GLU A 137 6.68 -8.05 25.49
C GLU A 137 5.70 -6.93 25.87
N ALA A 138 4.77 -6.66 24.93
CA ALA A 138 3.65 -5.75 25.18
C ALA A 138 2.63 -6.40 26.14
N THR A 139 2.10 -5.61 27.05
CA THR A 139 0.94 -5.98 27.85
C THR A 139 -0.37 -5.70 27.10
N GLU A 140 -1.48 -6.25 27.58
CA GLU A 140 -2.80 -5.92 27.04
C GLU A 140 -3.17 -4.44 27.22
N ASP A 141 -2.56 -3.74 28.17
CA ASP A 141 -2.73 -2.30 28.35
C ASP A 141 -1.95 -1.44 27.36
N GLU A 142 -1.10 -2.03 26.53
CA GLU A 142 -0.26 -1.30 25.57
C GLU A 142 -0.61 -1.62 24.11
N LEU A 143 -0.85 -2.91 23.80
CA LEU A 143 -1.11 -3.35 22.43
C LEU A 143 -2.13 -4.50 22.42
N ILE A 144 -3.26 -4.26 21.79
CA ILE A 144 -4.28 -5.27 21.56
C ILE A 144 -4.59 -5.41 20.06
N PHE A 145 -5.10 -6.59 19.70
CA PHE A 145 -5.55 -6.87 18.33
C PHE A 145 -7.03 -7.21 18.35
N ILE A 146 -7.77 -6.62 17.42
CA ILE A 146 -9.20 -6.87 17.23
C ILE A 146 -9.38 -7.55 15.87
N ARG A 147 -10.05 -8.71 15.85
CA ARG A 147 -10.31 -9.44 14.61
C ARG A 147 -11.51 -8.83 13.88
N ALA A 148 -11.29 -8.42 12.62
CA ALA A 148 -12.29 -7.72 11.82
C ALA A 148 -13.50 -8.59 11.44
N ASP A 149 -13.31 -9.90 11.37
CA ASP A 149 -14.26 -10.91 10.91
C ASP A 149 -14.85 -11.76 12.05
N GLN A 150 -14.56 -11.41 13.32
CA GLN A 150 -15.04 -12.16 14.49
C GLN A 150 -15.89 -11.32 15.45
N GLY A 151 -17.08 -11.79 15.70
CA GLY A 151 -18.00 -11.15 16.63
C GLY A 151 -18.50 -9.80 16.09
N ASN A 152 -18.54 -8.79 16.98
CA ASN A 152 -18.88 -7.42 16.59
C ASN A 152 -17.64 -6.51 16.73
N PRO A 153 -16.80 -6.40 15.69
CA PRO A 153 -15.54 -5.65 15.79
C PRO A 153 -15.76 -4.16 16.10
N LEU A 154 -16.82 -3.53 15.58
CA LEU A 154 -17.09 -2.12 15.86
C LEU A 154 -17.38 -1.84 17.33
N LEU A 155 -18.06 -2.74 18.03
CA LEU A 155 -18.29 -2.58 19.47
C LEU A 155 -16.99 -2.76 20.26
N LYS A 156 -16.14 -3.73 19.88
CA LYS A 156 -14.83 -3.93 20.52
C LYS A 156 -13.91 -2.72 20.31
N LEU A 157 -13.92 -2.14 19.12
CA LEU A 157 -13.16 -0.93 18.78
C LEU A 157 -13.68 0.28 19.57
N LYS A 158 -15.00 0.46 19.67
CA LYS A 158 -15.59 1.50 20.51
C LYS A 158 -15.17 1.35 21.98
N GLU A 159 -15.14 0.14 22.50
CA GLU A 159 -14.69 -0.12 23.87
C GLU A 159 -13.19 0.16 24.05
N ALA A 160 -12.35 -0.17 23.06
CA ALA A 160 -10.93 0.17 23.07
C ALA A 160 -10.72 1.69 23.13
N LEU A 161 -11.45 2.47 22.35
CA LEU A 161 -11.42 3.95 22.42
C LEU A 161 -11.81 4.46 23.83
N ARG A 162 -12.82 3.86 24.46
CA ARG A 162 -13.22 4.23 25.85
C ARG A 162 -12.13 3.93 26.87
N LYS A 163 -11.26 2.94 26.61
CA LYS A 163 -10.09 2.60 27.40
C LYS A 163 -8.83 3.37 26.99
N ASN A 164 -8.99 4.42 26.20
CA ASN A 164 -7.94 5.31 25.73
C ASN A 164 -6.90 4.67 24.80
N TYR A 165 -7.33 3.69 23.97
CA TYR A 165 -6.48 3.18 22.89
C TYR A 165 -6.65 4.01 21.63
N ASP A 166 -5.55 4.25 20.94
CA ASP A 166 -5.58 4.69 19.54
C ASP A 166 -5.89 3.47 18.66
N LEU A 167 -6.75 3.69 17.68
CA LEU A 167 -7.10 2.64 16.72
C LEU A 167 -6.34 2.80 15.43
N ILE A 168 -5.80 1.69 14.90
CA ILE A 168 -5.19 1.64 13.58
C ILE A 168 -6.08 0.82 12.64
N PHE A 169 -6.52 1.46 11.56
CA PHE A 169 -7.28 0.87 10.48
C PHE A 169 -6.51 0.96 9.17
N PHE A 170 -6.27 -0.16 8.52
CA PHE A 170 -5.85 -0.21 7.13
C PHE A 170 -7.10 -0.26 6.25
N ILE A 171 -7.53 0.91 5.76
CA ILE A 171 -8.83 1.07 5.08
C ILE A 171 -8.86 0.46 3.68
N ASP A 172 -7.70 0.22 3.09
CA ASP A 172 -7.49 -0.36 1.77
C ASP A 172 -7.33 -1.90 1.77
N GLY A 173 -7.32 -2.54 2.93
CA GLY A 173 -7.20 -4.00 3.04
C GLY A 173 -8.38 -4.78 2.43
N GLN A 174 -9.48 -4.10 2.09
CA GLN A 174 -10.64 -4.64 1.39
C GLN A 174 -11.15 -3.63 0.34
N LEU A 175 -10.25 -3.13 -0.51
CA LEU A 175 -10.69 -2.37 -1.67
C LEU A 175 -11.54 -3.26 -2.56
N SER A 176 -12.63 -2.72 -3.07
CA SER A 176 -13.52 -3.38 -4.00
C SER A 176 -13.94 -2.41 -5.10
N ALA A 177 -14.45 -2.94 -6.19
CA ALA A 177 -15.12 -2.19 -7.23
C ALA A 177 -16.44 -2.90 -7.59
N GLY A 178 -17.29 -2.20 -8.29
CA GLY A 178 -18.61 -2.70 -8.67
C GLY A 178 -19.74 -1.93 -7.99
N PRO A 179 -20.98 -2.38 -8.09
CA PRO A 179 -22.11 -1.67 -7.51
C PRO A 179 -21.98 -1.62 -5.98
N ALA A 180 -22.15 -0.43 -5.43
CA ALA A 180 -22.11 -0.22 -3.98
C ALA A 180 -23.17 -1.09 -3.31
N SER A 181 -22.74 -1.94 -2.39
CA SER A 181 -23.60 -2.74 -1.53
C SER A 181 -23.59 -2.20 -0.11
N LYS A 182 -24.45 -2.73 0.75
CA LYS A 182 -24.55 -2.29 2.14
C LYS A 182 -23.18 -2.35 2.84
N GLY A 183 -22.79 -1.25 3.47
CA GLY A 183 -21.53 -1.13 4.19
C GLY A 183 -20.33 -0.71 3.33
N TRP A 184 -20.57 -0.30 2.08
CA TRP A 184 -19.58 0.25 1.17
C TRP A 184 -19.91 1.68 0.75
N VAL A 185 -18.89 2.50 0.65
CA VAL A 185 -18.98 3.91 0.29
C VAL A 185 -18.16 4.15 -0.97
N PRO A 186 -18.75 4.73 -2.03
CA PRO A 186 -18.01 5.08 -3.23
C PRO A 186 -17.12 6.31 -2.98
N VAL A 187 -15.88 6.21 -3.46
CA VAL A 187 -14.86 7.27 -3.40
C VAL A 187 -14.12 7.31 -4.72
N ARG A 188 -13.40 8.41 -5.00
CA ARG A 188 -12.70 8.60 -6.28
C ARG A 188 -11.21 8.84 -6.06
N LEU A 189 -10.39 8.25 -6.94
CA LEU A 189 -8.95 8.46 -6.99
C LEU A 189 -8.49 8.46 -8.47
N HIS A 190 -7.87 9.54 -8.91
CA HIS A 190 -7.39 9.72 -10.30
C HIS A 190 -8.44 9.36 -11.38
N GLY A 191 -9.71 9.68 -11.12
CA GLY A 191 -10.83 9.38 -12.02
C GLY A 191 -11.40 7.97 -11.91
N SER A 192 -10.79 7.08 -11.13
CA SER A 192 -11.32 5.76 -10.81
C SER A 192 -12.32 5.83 -9.66
N GLU A 193 -13.38 5.02 -9.72
CA GLU A 193 -14.32 4.86 -8.61
C GLU A 193 -13.97 3.61 -7.82
N LEU A 194 -13.73 3.77 -6.54
CA LEU A 194 -13.37 2.72 -5.60
C LEU A 194 -14.43 2.61 -4.51
N LEU A 195 -14.52 1.46 -3.88
CA LEU A 195 -15.40 1.24 -2.74
C LEU A 195 -14.57 1.00 -1.48
N LEU A 196 -14.83 1.77 -0.44
CA LEU A 196 -14.26 1.61 0.89
C LEU A 196 -15.32 1.17 1.90
N ARG A 197 -14.91 0.42 2.92
CA ARG A 197 -15.79 0.05 4.03
C ARG A 197 -16.12 1.26 4.90
N GLU A 198 -17.40 1.42 5.23
CA GLU A 198 -17.87 2.56 6.06
C GLU A 198 -17.54 2.41 7.56
N GLY A 199 -16.95 1.29 8.01
CA GLY A 199 -16.77 0.96 9.42
C GLY A 199 -16.04 2.03 10.23
N ILE A 200 -14.96 2.64 9.67
CA ILE A 200 -14.21 3.71 10.33
C ILE A 200 -15.06 4.99 10.49
N ALA A 201 -15.90 5.31 9.49
CA ALA A 201 -16.81 6.47 9.55
C ALA A 201 -17.93 6.25 10.57
N ILE A 202 -18.50 5.03 10.63
CA ILE A 202 -19.46 4.66 11.68
C ILE A 202 -18.87 4.85 13.07
N LEU A 203 -17.64 4.41 13.26
CA LEU A 203 -16.97 4.49 14.55
C LEU A 203 -16.73 5.94 14.97
N SER A 204 -16.24 6.78 14.07
CA SER A 204 -16.09 8.23 14.30
C SER A 204 -17.44 8.88 14.64
N TYR A 205 -18.50 8.54 13.91
CA TYR A 205 -19.86 9.04 14.17
C TYR A 205 -20.35 8.65 15.59
N TRP A 206 -20.13 7.41 16.03
CA TRP A 206 -20.59 6.92 17.32
C TRP A 206 -19.82 7.49 18.51
N THR A 207 -18.53 7.80 18.30
CA THR A 207 -17.62 8.18 19.39
C THR A 207 -17.31 9.65 19.42
N ARG A 208 -17.62 10.39 18.36
CA ARG A 208 -17.23 11.79 18.15
C ARG A 208 -15.73 12.02 18.16
N ILE A 209 -14.96 10.96 17.87
CA ILE A 209 -13.51 11.04 17.70
C ILE A 209 -13.22 11.22 16.22
N PRO A 210 -12.38 12.20 15.84
CA PRO A 210 -12.09 12.47 14.43
C PRO A 210 -11.25 11.35 13.82
N ILE A 211 -11.42 11.13 12.52
CA ILE A 211 -10.55 10.27 11.72
C ILE A 211 -9.32 11.10 11.34
N ARG A 212 -8.14 10.60 11.67
CA ARG A 212 -6.85 11.13 11.23
C ARG A 212 -6.22 10.19 10.21
N THR A 213 -5.54 10.73 9.23
CA THR A 213 -4.84 9.92 8.21
C THR A 213 -3.35 9.98 8.45
N ALA A 214 -2.67 8.84 8.33
CA ALA A 214 -1.21 8.77 8.34
C ALA A 214 -0.73 7.94 7.14
N ILE A 215 0.12 8.56 6.30
CA ILE A 215 0.76 7.94 5.13
C ILE A 215 2.26 8.16 5.27
N MET A 216 3.03 7.10 5.13
CA MET A 216 4.50 7.17 5.06
C MET A 216 4.96 6.71 3.68
N THR A 217 5.91 7.44 3.09
CA THR A 217 6.54 7.07 1.82
C THR A 217 8.06 7.20 1.92
N ILE A 218 8.80 6.49 1.08
CA ILE A 218 10.25 6.61 0.98
C ILE A 218 10.59 7.05 -0.43
N VAL A 219 11.25 8.20 -0.55
CA VAL A 219 11.78 8.69 -1.83
C VAL A 219 13.25 9.07 -1.61
N ASP A 220 14.13 8.57 -2.46
CA ASP A 220 15.59 8.82 -2.37
C ASP A 220 16.18 8.49 -0.98
N GLY A 221 15.68 7.42 -0.36
CA GLY A 221 16.12 6.97 0.97
C GLY A 221 15.65 7.85 2.13
N GLN A 222 14.81 8.85 1.87
CA GLN A 222 14.19 9.69 2.90
C GLN A 222 12.73 9.29 3.11
N ILE A 223 12.33 9.18 4.38
CA ILE A 223 10.92 8.94 4.72
C ILE A 223 10.19 10.27 4.81
N THR A 224 9.08 10.36 4.10
CA THR A 224 8.13 11.45 4.22
C THR A 224 6.89 10.95 4.97
N LEU A 225 6.50 11.70 6.02
CA LEU A 225 5.27 11.48 6.76
C LEU A 225 4.24 12.52 6.34
N ARG A 226 3.10 12.07 5.85
CA ARG A 226 1.93 12.90 5.60
C ARG A 226 0.86 12.53 6.62
N CYS A 227 0.63 13.43 7.55
CA CYS A 227 -0.48 13.31 8.52
C CYS A 227 -1.48 14.43 8.24
N GLY A 228 -2.74 14.08 8.14
CA GLY A 228 -3.81 15.09 8.17
C GLY A 228 -3.83 15.78 9.54
N GLU A 229 -3.43 17.04 9.59
CA GLU A 229 -3.32 17.82 10.84
C GLU A 229 -4.68 17.94 11.54
N ASP A 230 -5.73 18.19 10.76
CA ASP A 230 -7.10 18.29 11.24
C ASP A 230 -7.86 16.98 10.99
N GLY A 231 -8.08 16.23 12.05
CA GLY A 231 -8.93 15.04 11.96
C GLY A 231 -10.33 15.38 11.45
N ARG A 232 -10.89 14.53 10.59
CA ARG A 232 -12.26 14.69 10.06
C ARG A 232 -13.28 14.11 11.01
N TYR A 233 -14.17 14.97 11.49
CA TYR A 233 -15.33 14.58 12.30
C TYR A 233 -16.45 14.06 11.40
N VAL A 234 -17.09 13.00 11.83
CA VAL A 234 -18.30 12.46 11.21
C VAL A 234 -19.48 12.74 12.14
N ASN A 235 -20.34 13.68 11.75
CA ASN A 235 -21.46 14.14 12.57
C ASN A 235 -22.79 13.51 12.16
N SER A 236 -22.88 13.03 10.92
CA SER A 236 -24.05 12.41 10.34
C SER A 236 -23.65 11.30 9.35
N LYS A 237 -24.62 10.50 8.89
CA LYS A 237 -24.38 9.50 7.84
C LYS A 237 -24.00 10.12 6.50
N SER A 238 -24.44 11.36 6.21
CA SER A 238 -24.06 12.07 4.99
C SER A 238 -22.57 12.43 4.95
N ASP A 239 -21.89 12.43 6.10
CA ASP A 239 -20.46 12.74 6.19
C ASP A 239 -19.56 11.52 5.92
N TYR A 240 -20.12 10.30 5.79
CA TYR A 240 -19.32 9.07 5.58
C TYR A 240 -18.50 9.17 4.30
N GLN A 241 -19.15 9.48 3.18
CA GLN A 241 -18.47 9.60 1.89
C GLN A 241 -17.47 10.76 1.88
N PRO A 242 -17.78 12.00 2.31
CA PRO A 242 -16.80 13.07 2.39
C PRO A 242 -15.58 12.75 3.28
N ALA A 243 -15.79 12.06 4.40
CA ALA A 243 -14.68 11.71 5.30
C ALA A 243 -13.74 10.68 4.67
N LEU A 244 -14.29 9.65 4.01
CA LEU A 244 -13.49 8.64 3.31
C LEU A 244 -12.84 9.20 2.04
N GLN A 245 -13.53 10.09 1.32
CA GLN A 245 -12.97 10.79 0.16
C GLN A 245 -11.75 11.62 0.54
N HIS A 246 -11.83 12.35 1.62
CA HIS A 246 -10.70 13.16 2.10
C HIS A 246 -9.42 12.33 2.34
N ILE A 247 -9.54 11.07 2.80
CA ILE A 247 -8.39 10.18 2.95
C ILE A 247 -7.78 9.88 1.58
N LEU A 248 -8.61 9.60 0.56
CA LEU A 248 -8.13 9.32 -0.79
C LEU A 248 -7.65 10.58 -1.52
N ASP A 249 -8.13 11.76 -1.17
CA ASP A 249 -7.60 13.01 -1.70
C ASP A 249 -6.12 13.17 -1.29
N LEU A 250 -5.77 12.84 -0.04
CA LEU A 250 -4.37 12.83 0.41
C LEU A 250 -3.50 11.80 -0.32
N VAL A 251 -4.09 10.66 -0.72
CA VAL A 251 -3.42 9.67 -1.59
C VAL A 251 -3.26 10.21 -3.01
N GLY A 252 -4.26 10.93 -3.51
CA GLY A 252 -4.24 11.57 -4.82
C GLY A 252 -3.18 12.65 -4.99
N ASP A 253 -2.73 13.24 -3.88
CA ASP A 253 -1.65 14.25 -3.84
C ASP A 253 -0.24 13.63 -3.84
N LEU A 254 -0.12 12.29 -3.79
CA LEU A 254 1.17 11.59 -3.84
C LEU A 254 1.77 11.62 -5.25
N ALA A 255 3.08 11.84 -5.33
CA ALA A 255 3.82 11.66 -6.58
C ALA A 255 3.82 10.19 -7.02
N ALA A 256 4.10 9.92 -8.29
CA ALA A 256 4.12 8.55 -8.81
C ALA A 256 5.13 7.65 -8.07
N GLU A 257 6.30 8.20 -7.68
CA GLU A 257 7.36 7.53 -6.91
C GLU A 257 6.92 7.15 -5.49
N GLU A 258 6.03 7.93 -4.91
CA GLU A 258 5.40 7.64 -3.62
C GLU A 258 4.27 6.62 -3.79
N LEU A 259 3.42 6.84 -4.79
CA LEU A 259 2.22 6.04 -5.01
C LEU A 259 2.53 4.61 -5.46
N ILE A 260 3.64 4.40 -6.20
CA ILE A 260 4.09 3.05 -6.62
C ILE A 260 4.38 2.12 -5.43
N GLN A 261 4.56 2.67 -4.23
CA GLN A 261 4.77 1.94 -2.99
C GLN A 261 3.46 1.42 -2.37
N TRP A 262 2.33 1.66 -3.01
CA TRP A 262 1.04 1.18 -2.51
C TRP A 262 0.81 -0.29 -2.88
N GLU A 263 0.81 -1.16 -1.90
CA GLU A 263 0.66 -2.61 -2.09
C GLU A 263 -0.67 -3.01 -2.75
N CYS A 264 -1.69 -2.16 -2.66
CA CYS A 264 -3.01 -2.43 -3.22
C CYS A 264 -3.18 -2.00 -4.68
N LEU A 265 -2.19 -1.32 -5.31
CA LEU A 265 -2.29 -0.92 -6.73
C LEU A 265 -2.69 -2.05 -7.68
N PRO A 266 -2.11 -3.27 -7.58
CA PRO A 266 -2.50 -4.37 -8.45
C PRO A 266 -3.97 -4.79 -8.28
N ALA A 267 -4.51 -4.71 -7.07
CA ALA A 267 -5.90 -5.01 -6.80
C ALA A 267 -6.82 -3.92 -7.36
N VAL A 268 -6.44 -2.65 -7.21
CA VAL A 268 -7.16 -1.52 -7.82
C VAL A 268 -7.21 -1.67 -9.34
N PHE A 269 -6.09 -2.03 -9.96
CA PHE A 269 -6.00 -2.29 -11.40
C PHE A 269 -6.99 -3.37 -11.85
N ASP A 270 -7.06 -4.50 -11.14
CA ASP A 270 -7.99 -5.59 -11.48
C ASP A 270 -9.45 -5.15 -11.44
N HIS A 271 -9.79 -4.21 -10.57
CA HIS A 271 -11.12 -3.65 -10.47
C HIS A 271 -11.42 -2.63 -11.58
N GLU A 272 -10.43 -1.82 -11.96
CA GLU A 272 -10.62 -0.75 -12.93
C GLU A 272 -10.76 -1.25 -14.38
N LEU A 273 -10.02 -2.29 -14.75
CA LEU A 273 -10.09 -2.88 -16.10
C LEU A 273 -11.49 -3.41 -16.45
N LEU A 274 -12.29 -3.76 -15.44
CA LEU A 274 -13.68 -4.18 -15.65
C LEU A 274 -14.60 -3.04 -16.09
N ILE A 275 -14.18 -1.76 -15.91
CA ILE A 275 -15.09 -0.61 -16.03
C ILE A 275 -14.76 0.33 -17.20
N LYS A 276 -13.50 0.51 -17.62
CA LYS A 276 -13.13 1.55 -18.62
C LYS A 276 -11.99 1.15 -19.54
N GLN A 277 -12.31 0.81 -20.78
CA GLN A 277 -11.33 0.85 -21.88
C GLN A 277 -11.27 2.26 -22.46
N LYS A 278 -10.45 3.16 -21.90
CA LYS A 278 -10.07 4.40 -22.60
C LYS A 278 -8.89 4.08 -23.52
N GLN A 279 -9.04 4.41 -24.80
CA GLN A 279 -7.94 4.33 -25.76
C GLN A 279 -6.85 5.31 -25.33
N MET A 280 -5.65 4.82 -25.12
CA MET A 280 -4.48 5.61 -24.75
C MET A 280 -3.45 5.61 -25.88
N PRO A 281 -2.71 6.71 -26.08
CA PRO A 281 -1.93 6.94 -27.31
C PRO A 281 -0.56 6.24 -27.37
N LEU A 282 -0.11 5.52 -26.33
CA LEU A 282 1.17 4.82 -26.41
C LEU A 282 1.05 3.53 -27.22
N GLN A 283 1.94 3.40 -28.20
CA GLN A 283 2.07 2.20 -29.02
C GLN A 283 2.46 1.00 -28.15
N ASN A 284 1.69 -0.05 -28.25
CA ASN A 284 1.82 -1.41 -27.72
C ASN A 284 3.15 -1.75 -27.02
N LEU A 285 3.26 -1.48 -25.74
CA LEU A 285 4.36 -1.96 -24.92
C LEU A 285 3.96 -3.31 -24.32
N TRP A 286 4.31 -4.38 -25.02
CA TRP A 286 4.04 -5.74 -24.60
C TRP A 286 5.20 -6.29 -23.78
N LEU A 287 4.93 -6.68 -22.55
CA LEU A 287 5.92 -7.22 -21.61
C LEU A 287 5.71 -8.71 -21.36
N PRO A 288 6.79 -9.52 -21.41
CA PRO A 288 6.69 -10.95 -21.19
C PRO A 288 6.44 -11.28 -19.71
N PHE A 289 5.59 -12.28 -19.46
CA PHE A 289 5.38 -12.86 -18.14
C PHE A 289 4.87 -14.30 -18.26
N VAL A 290 4.98 -15.06 -17.16
CA VAL A 290 4.54 -16.44 -17.10
C VAL A 290 3.55 -16.59 -15.94
N VAL A 291 2.40 -17.16 -16.20
CA VAL A 291 1.38 -17.47 -15.19
C VAL A 291 0.94 -18.93 -15.36
N GLN A 292 1.02 -19.71 -14.29
CA GLN A 292 0.66 -21.16 -14.30
C GLN A 292 1.31 -21.95 -15.46
N GLY A 293 2.58 -21.65 -15.75
CA GLY A 293 3.34 -22.27 -16.84
C GLY A 293 3.00 -21.79 -18.25
N LYS A 294 2.00 -20.89 -18.41
CA LYS A 294 1.63 -20.30 -19.70
C LYS A 294 2.49 -19.08 -19.99
N ARG A 295 3.09 -19.02 -21.18
CA ARG A 295 3.86 -17.89 -21.70
C ARG A 295 2.90 -16.84 -22.23
N MET A 296 3.00 -15.62 -21.73
CA MET A 296 2.05 -14.55 -22.01
C MET A 296 2.77 -13.23 -22.27
N LEU A 297 2.11 -12.35 -22.98
CA LEU A 297 2.46 -10.93 -23.05
C LEU A 297 1.39 -10.11 -22.36
N PHE A 298 1.81 -9.12 -21.58
CA PHE A 298 0.98 -8.14 -20.93
C PHE A 298 1.12 -6.79 -21.66
N ASP A 299 0.03 -6.25 -22.15
CA ASP A 299 0.00 -4.92 -22.74
C ASP A 299 -0.25 -3.87 -21.64
N LEU A 300 0.78 -3.07 -21.35
CA LEU A 300 0.68 -2.04 -20.31
C LEU A 300 -0.38 -0.96 -20.63
N ALA A 301 -0.59 -0.68 -21.92
CA ALA A 301 -1.55 0.34 -22.32
C ALA A 301 -3.01 -0.08 -22.12
N THR A 302 -3.32 -1.35 -22.39
CA THR A 302 -4.70 -1.86 -22.30
C THR A 302 -4.94 -2.76 -21.09
N GLY A 303 -3.87 -3.20 -20.42
CA GLY A 303 -3.92 -4.20 -19.34
C GLY A 303 -4.30 -5.61 -19.82
N ARG A 304 -4.36 -5.83 -21.13
CA ARG A 304 -4.71 -7.13 -21.70
C ARG A 304 -3.53 -8.07 -21.68
N SER A 305 -3.84 -9.34 -21.53
CA SER A 305 -2.86 -10.41 -21.59
C SER A 305 -3.22 -11.38 -22.70
N VAL A 306 -2.23 -11.82 -23.46
CA VAL A 306 -2.39 -12.81 -24.53
C VAL A 306 -1.41 -13.96 -24.32
N VAL A 307 -1.89 -15.18 -24.54
CA VAL A 307 -1.04 -16.38 -24.57
C VAL A 307 -0.33 -16.43 -25.91
N ILE A 308 0.97 -16.70 -25.90
CA ILE A 308 1.80 -16.78 -27.11
C ILE A 308 2.63 -18.06 -27.16
N GLY A 309 3.16 -18.38 -28.35
CA GLY A 309 4.05 -19.52 -28.54
C GLY A 309 5.43 -19.30 -27.93
N THR A 310 6.20 -20.39 -27.81
CA THR A 310 7.56 -20.37 -27.24
C THR A 310 8.48 -19.40 -27.98
N LYS A 311 8.49 -19.46 -29.31
CA LYS A 311 9.37 -18.66 -30.16
C LYS A 311 9.08 -17.18 -30.05
N GLU A 312 7.79 -16.79 -30.07
CA GLU A 312 7.34 -15.40 -29.91
C GLU A 312 7.69 -14.88 -28.52
N PHE A 313 7.57 -15.74 -27.50
CA PHE A 313 7.93 -15.39 -26.13
C PHE A 313 9.43 -15.10 -25.98
N GLU A 314 10.29 -15.95 -26.55
CA GLU A 314 11.75 -15.76 -26.55
C GLU A 314 12.15 -14.45 -27.23
N ILE A 315 11.54 -14.14 -28.39
CA ILE A 315 11.76 -12.86 -29.08
C ILE A 315 11.34 -11.69 -28.20
N ALA A 316 10.19 -11.78 -27.54
CA ALA A 316 9.71 -10.74 -26.63
C ALA A 316 10.67 -10.56 -25.43
N CYS A 317 11.14 -11.63 -24.83
CA CYS A 317 12.14 -11.61 -23.76
C CYS A 317 13.45 -10.93 -24.20
N GLN A 318 13.94 -11.25 -25.38
CA GLN A 318 15.15 -10.60 -25.93
C GLN A 318 14.97 -9.11 -26.15
N LYS A 319 13.81 -8.67 -26.70
CA LYS A 319 13.48 -7.25 -26.89
C LYS A 319 13.36 -6.55 -25.54
N PHE A 320 12.68 -7.17 -24.59
CA PHE A 320 12.49 -6.61 -23.24
C PHE A 320 13.84 -6.44 -22.52
N ARG A 321 14.73 -7.42 -22.59
CA ARG A 321 16.09 -7.33 -22.02
C ARG A 321 16.85 -6.11 -22.54
N LYS A 322 16.79 -5.86 -23.84
CA LYS A 322 17.45 -4.67 -24.43
C LYS A 322 16.90 -3.37 -23.86
N ILE A 323 15.59 -3.26 -23.70
CA ILE A 323 14.96 -2.07 -23.09
C ILE A 323 15.34 -1.96 -21.60
N TRP A 324 15.30 -3.10 -20.86
CA TRP A 324 15.61 -3.16 -19.45
C TRP A 324 17.04 -2.77 -19.10
N LEU A 325 18.01 -3.10 -19.97
CA LEU A 325 19.43 -2.82 -19.75
C LEU A 325 19.81 -1.38 -20.13
N ASN A 326 19.05 -0.72 -20.98
CA ASN A 326 19.37 0.61 -21.52
C ASN A 326 18.67 1.76 -20.75
N VAL A 327 17.97 1.47 -19.70
CA VAL A 327 17.35 2.42 -18.76
C VAL A 327 18.01 2.29 -17.38
#